data_96e3fc6fb29a4427283f2abd02afa1cd
#
_entry.id   96e3fc6fb29a4427283f2abd02afa1cd
#
_cell.length_a   1.000
_cell.length_b   1.000
_cell.length_c   1.000
_cell.angle_alpha   90.00
_cell.angle_beta   90.00
_cell.angle_gamma   90.00
#
_symmetry.space_group_name_H-M   'P 1'
#
loop_
_entity.id
_entity.type
_entity.pdbx_description
1 polymer ?
#
loop_
_entity_poly.entity_id
_entity_poly.type
_entity_poly.pdbx_seq_one_letter_code
_entity_poly.pdbx_strand_id
1 'polypeptide(L)'
;VTTTTSASGTRFGPRQGKKPQGGHVSAPLTTQRSDLWQRGPLLTLLGFGSFVVYVTFRAFQGLDYYAAPYLSPFYSPLVYANPEYYSGSPTFHALLGNLPAEALTMWEEMVALLPLALPLSPAFFILIFPASFRGTCYYYRKAYYRSVVGSPAGCNVCPIAQGTYQGETKLLLIQNLHRYAMYFAVAFIFILGYDGWLAMWMPIDAQGAPWVAGGGDPTAYQFGFGVGSVVMMLNVVFLGGYTFGCHSWRHMIGGRLNKFASSSGETGLSYAVWKMTSWLNERHMLFAWVSLFWVMFTDFYI
;
A
#
# COMPACT_ATOMS: atom_id res chain seq x y z
N VAL A 1 38.69 35.07 41.37
CA VAL A 1 38.76 35.54 39.98
C VAL A 1 37.86 34.64 39.17
N THR A 2 36.60 35.04 38.99
CA THR A 2 35.57 34.36 38.23
C THR A 2 35.54 34.95 36.82
N THR A 3 35.95 34.19 35.82
CA THR A 3 35.84 34.53 34.40
C THR A 3 34.51 34.00 33.86
N THR A 4 33.58 34.89 33.62
CA THR A 4 32.33 34.60 32.87
C THR A 4 32.59 34.67 31.36
N THR A 5 32.56 33.53 30.69
CA THR A 5 32.55 33.48 29.24
C THR A 5 31.13 33.68 28.71
N SER A 6 30.91 34.81 28.05
CA SER A 6 29.69 35.15 27.32
C SER A 6 29.59 34.33 26.04
N ALA A 7 28.59 33.43 25.95
CA ALA A 7 28.25 32.77 24.73
C ALA A 7 27.45 33.70 23.82
N SER A 8 28.05 34.16 22.71
CA SER A 8 27.37 34.92 21.67
C SER A 8 26.43 34.00 20.88
N GLY A 9 25.14 34.08 21.17
CA GLY A 9 24.10 33.43 20.43
C GLY A 9 23.94 34.03 19.02
N THR A 10 24.38 33.38 17.99
CA THR A 10 24.07 33.71 16.60
C THR A 10 22.57 33.53 16.36
N ARG A 11 21.83 34.65 16.41
CA ARG A 11 20.42 34.69 15.95
C ARG A 11 20.42 34.41 14.43
N PHE A 12 19.93 33.23 14.02
CA PHE A 12 19.51 33.00 12.65
C PHE A 12 18.26 33.85 12.36
N GLY A 13 18.46 35.07 11.85
CA GLY A 13 17.38 35.86 11.26
C GLY A 13 16.85 35.20 10.00
N PRO A 14 15.58 35.42 9.64
CA PRO A 14 15.03 34.89 8.40
C PRO A 14 15.85 35.45 7.23
N ARG A 15 16.47 34.54 6.43
CA ARG A 15 17.14 34.92 5.19
C ARG A 15 16.09 35.54 4.29
N GLN A 16 16.12 36.85 4.10
CA GLN A 16 15.40 37.52 3.03
C GLN A 16 15.94 36.96 1.70
N GLY A 17 15.16 36.08 1.09
CA GLY A 17 15.46 35.58 -0.24
C GLY A 17 15.47 36.74 -1.22
N LYS A 18 16.63 37.04 -1.82
CA LYS A 18 16.70 37.94 -2.99
C LYS A 18 15.68 37.46 -4.01
N LYS A 19 14.73 38.33 -4.40
CA LYS A 19 13.86 38.08 -5.56
C LYS A 19 14.75 37.70 -6.74
N PRO A 20 14.48 36.61 -7.47
CA PRO A 20 15.23 36.29 -8.67
C PRO A 20 15.09 37.45 -9.64
N GLN A 21 16.20 38.06 -9.98
CA GLN A 21 16.26 38.98 -11.11
C GLN A 21 15.81 38.21 -12.35
N GLY A 22 14.98 38.82 -13.22
CA GLY A 22 14.33 38.23 -14.38
C GLY A 22 15.25 37.37 -15.23
N GLY A 23 15.38 36.09 -14.85
CA GLY A 23 16.05 35.08 -15.63
C GLY A 23 15.09 34.55 -16.68
N HIS A 24 15.56 34.30 -17.88
CA HIS A 24 14.84 33.60 -18.94
C HIS A 24 14.12 32.40 -18.34
N VAL A 25 12.79 32.44 -18.39
CA VAL A 25 11.95 31.31 -17.98
C VAL A 25 12.18 30.21 -19.00
N SER A 26 13.01 29.25 -18.66
CA SER A 26 13.27 28.11 -19.54
C SER A 26 11.97 27.32 -19.74
N ALA A 27 11.71 26.85 -20.95
CA ALA A 27 10.52 26.06 -21.24
C ALA A 27 10.42 24.82 -20.31
N PRO A 28 9.19 24.38 -19.93
CA PRO A 28 9.02 23.19 -19.11
C PRO A 28 9.77 21.97 -19.69
N LEU A 29 10.31 21.13 -18.81
CA LEU A 29 11.05 19.92 -19.16
C LEU A 29 12.32 20.12 -19.98
N THR A 30 12.80 21.37 -20.17
CA THR A 30 14.11 21.62 -20.78
C THR A 30 15.24 21.25 -19.83
N THR A 31 16.34 20.75 -20.39
CA THR A 31 17.54 20.35 -19.65
C THR A 31 18.77 20.37 -20.54
N GLN A 32 19.94 20.52 -19.95
CA GLN A 32 21.22 20.33 -20.62
C GLN A 32 21.75 18.88 -20.49
N ARG A 33 20.97 17.97 -19.91
CA ARG A 33 21.33 16.57 -19.76
C ARG A 33 21.26 15.86 -21.11
N SER A 34 22.26 15.04 -21.39
CA SER A 34 22.32 14.18 -22.58
C SER A 34 21.88 12.73 -22.31
N ASP A 35 21.66 12.36 -21.03
CA ASP A 35 21.21 11.02 -20.66
C ASP A 35 19.69 10.85 -20.84
N LEU A 36 19.24 9.60 -20.85
CA LEU A 36 17.82 9.22 -21.01
C LEU A 36 17.03 9.39 -19.70
N TRP A 37 17.09 10.58 -19.11
CA TRP A 37 16.46 10.90 -17.83
C TRP A 37 14.95 10.64 -17.80
N GLN A 38 14.27 10.69 -18.96
CA GLN A 38 12.81 10.48 -19.09
C GLN A 38 12.40 9.05 -18.77
N ARG A 39 13.29 8.06 -18.91
CA ARG A 39 12.96 6.63 -18.69
C ARG A 39 12.43 6.37 -17.30
N GLY A 40 13.05 6.93 -16.27
CA GLY A 40 12.62 6.75 -14.89
C GLY A 40 11.20 7.24 -14.63
N PRO A 41 10.91 8.53 -14.88
CA PRO A 41 9.55 9.08 -14.77
C PRO A 41 8.51 8.34 -15.64
N LEU A 42 8.85 7.96 -16.87
CA LEU A 42 7.94 7.26 -17.78
C LEU A 42 7.60 5.85 -17.26
N LEU A 43 8.58 5.06 -16.87
CA LEU A 43 8.35 3.72 -16.31
C LEU A 43 7.54 3.79 -15.01
N THR A 44 7.78 4.80 -14.18
CA THR A 44 7.00 5.04 -12.96
C THR A 44 5.55 5.42 -13.31
N LEU A 45 5.35 6.29 -14.29
CA LEU A 45 4.02 6.69 -14.74
C LEU A 45 3.23 5.48 -15.30
N LEU A 46 3.86 4.69 -16.15
CA LEU A 46 3.24 3.50 -16.73
C LEU A 46 2.93 2.45 -15.67
N GLY A 47 3.90 2.11 -14.82
CA GLY A 47 3.71 1.09 -13.79
C GLY A 47 2.70 1.49 -12.71
N PHE A 48 2.77 2.72 -12.23
CA PHE A 48 1.82 3.22 -11.24
C PHE A 48 0.44 3.48 -11.87
N GLY A 49 0.40 4.02 -13.08
CA GLY A 49 -0.85 4.27 -13.82
C GLY A 49 -1.60 2.98 -14.12
N SER A 50 -0.91 1.93 -14.58
CA SER A 50 -1.52 0.62 -14.83
C SER A 50 -2.11 0.02 -13.54
N PHE A 51 -1.40 0.16 -12.41
CA PHE A 51 -1.93 -0.28 -11.12
C PHE A 51 -3.20 0.49 -10.73
N VAL A 52 -3.20 1.82 -10.86
CA VAL A 52 -4.37 2.64 -10.49
C VAL A 52 -5.57 2.30 -11.37
N VAL A 53 -5.37 2.15 -12.68
CA VAL A 53 -6.44 1.74 -13.60
C VAL A 53 -6.98 0.36 -13.23
N TYR A 54 -6.09 -0.61 -13.01
CA TYR A 54 -6.48 -1.96 -12.65
C TYR A 54 -7.25 -2.03 -11.34
N VAL A 55 -6.73 -1.44 -10.25
CA VAL A 55 -7.39 -1.50 -8.93
C VAL A 55 -8.73 -0.76 -8.95
N THR A 56 -8.82 0.33 -9.72
CA THR A 56 -10.09 1.05 -9.90
C THR A 56 -11.11 0.17 -10.61
N PHE A 57 -10.72 -0.46 -11.71
CA PHE A 57 -11.59 -1.40 -12.43
C PHE A 57 -12.08 -2.53 -11.51
N ARG A 58 -11.17 -3.18 -10.80
CA ARG A 58 -11.51 -4.26 -9.85
C ARG A 58 -12.43 -3.78 -8.72
N ALA A 59 -12.18 -2.58 -8.18
CA ALA A 59 -13.02 -1.99 -7.14
C ALA A 59 -14.47 -1.75 -7.61
N PHE A 60 -14.67 -1.45 -8.89
CA PHE A 60 -16.01 -1.27 -9.47
C PHE A 60 -16.65 -2.58 -9.94
N GLN A 61 -15.87 -3.59 -10.28
CA GLN A 61 -16.38 -4.84 -10.83
C GLN A 61 -17.26 -5.60 -9.84
N GLY A 62 -16.82 -5.75 -8.58
CA GLY A 62 -17.59 -6.45 -7.52
C GLY A 62 -17.79 -7.94 -7.74
N LEU A 63 -17.11 -8.54 -8.70
CA LEU A 63 -17.26 -9.93 -9.13
C LEU A 63 -15.88 -10.62 -9.19
N ASP A 64 -15.89 -11.95 -9.29
CA ASP A 64 -14.70 -12.79 -9.53
C ASP A 64 -13.58 -12.55 -8.52
N TYR A 65 -13.92 -12.37 -7.23
CA TYR A 65 -12.94 -12.12 -6.18
C TYR A 65 -12.70 -13.31 -5.26
N TYR A 66 -13.42 -14.41 -5.49
CA TYR A 66 -13.26 -15.65 -4.72
C TYR A 66 -13.29 -16.88 -5.63
N ALA A 67 -12.24 -17.68 -5.55
CA ALA A 67 -12.14 -19.01 -6.16
C ALA A 67 -11.61 -19.97 -5.10
N ALA A 68 -12.47 -20.78 -4.49
CA ALA A 68 -12.13 -21.60 -3.33
C ALA A 68 -10.80 -22.34 -3.47
N PRO A 69 -9.89 -22.26 -2.52
CA PRO A 69 -9.96 -21.59 -1.24
C PRO A 69 -9.43 -20.15 -1.22
N TYR A 70 -9.25 -19.50 -2.36
CA TYR A 70 -8.52 -18.23 -2.53
C TYR A 70 -9.48 -17.05 -2.52
N LEU A 71 -9.17 -16.03 -1.69
CA LEU A 71 -9.85 -14.74 -1.66
C LEU A 71 -8.91 -13.65 -2.18
N SER A 72 -9.41 -12.81 -3.08
CA SER A 72 -8.64 -11.69 -3.60
C SER A 72 -8.21 -10.72 -2.48
N PRO A 73 -6.94 -10.29 -2.46
CA PRO A 73 -6.45 -9.33 -1.47
C PRO A 73 -7.11 -7.95 -1.57
N PHE A 74 -7.77 -7.62 -2.69
CA PHE A 74 -8.53 -6.37 -2.83
C PHE A 74 -9.89 -6.43 -2.15
N TYR A 75 -10.38 -7.61 -1.84
CA TYR A 75 -11.63 -7.87 -1.18
C TYR A 75 -11.47 -8.42 0.25
N SER A 76 -10.25 -8.49 0.76
CA SER A 76 -9.97 -8.95 2.12
C SER A 76 -9.63 -7.79 3.08
N PRO A 77 -10.23 -7.73 4.29
CA PRO A 77 -11.30 -8.59 4.80
C PRO A 77 -12.62 -8.30 4.10
N LEU A 78 -13.32 -9.34 3.66
CA LEU A 78 -14.61 -9.15 3.01
C LEU A 78 -15.62 -8.55 4.01
N VAL A 79 -16.25 -7.44 3.65
CA VAL A 79 -17.19 -6.75 4.54
C VAL A 79 -18.51 -7.50 4.61
N TYR A 80 -19.05 -7.85 3.47
CA TYR A 80 -20.29 -8.62 3.33
C TYR A 80 -20.21 -9.55 2.13
N ALA A 81 -20.98 -10.64 2.18
CA ALA A 81 -21.12 -11.59 1.09
C ALA A 81 -22.50 -11.50 0.47
N ASN A 82 -22.58 -11.72 -0.84
CA ASN A 82 -23.84 -12.04 -1.50
C ASN A 82 -24.11 -13.55 -1.32
N PRO A 83 -25.21 -13.95 -0.66
CA PRO A 83 -25.52 -15.36 -0.38
C PRO A 83 -25.69 -16.20 -1.65
N GLU A 84 -26.03 -15.57 -2.79
CA GLU A 84 -26.21 -16.25 -4.07
C GLU A 84 -24.89 -16.84 -4.61
N TYR A 85 -23.75 -16.21 -4.29
CA TYR A 85 -22.45 -16.61 -4.84
C TYR A 85 -21.59 -17.45 -3.88
N TYR A 86 -21.86 -17.43 -2.56
CA TYR A 86 -20.88 -17.91 -1.58
C TYR A 86 -21.47 -18.69 -0.40
N SER A 87 -22.50 -19.48 -0.63
CA SER A 87 -23.06 -20.33 0.42
C SER A 87 -22.15 -21.54 0.67
N GLY A 88 -21.73 -21.72 1.92
CA GLY A 88 -21.23 -22.99 2.42
C GLY A 88 -19.72 -23.21 2.53
N SER A 89 -18.87 -22.32 2.02
CA SER A 89 -17.41 -22.50 2.12
C SER A 89 -16.84 -22.02 3.47
N PRO A 90 -16.22 -22.87 4.30
CA PRO A 90 -15.59 -22.45 5.55
C PRO A 90 -14.32 -21.60 5.36
N THR A 91 -13.74 -21.55 4.16
CA THR A 91 -12.65 -20.65 3.81
C THR A 91 -13.13 -19.27 3.41
N PHE A 92 -14.43 -19.13 3.21
CA PHE A 92 -15.08 -17.87 2.91
C PHE A 92 -15.55 -17.20 4.21
N HIS A 93 -15.09 -16.00 4.46
CA HIS A 93 -15.44 -15.26 5.66
C HIS A 93 -15.79 -13.80 5.31
N ALA A 94 -16.89 -13.32 5.84
CA ALA A 94 -17.32 -11.95 5.72
C ALA A 94 -17.57 -11.36 7.11
N LEU A 95 -17.13 -10.13 7.36
CA LEU A 95 -17.21 -9.48 8.67
C LEU A 95 -18.66 -9.31 9.16
N LEU A 96 -19.58 -8.99 8.24
CA LEU A 96 -21.00 -8.82 8.51
C LEU A 96 -21.82 -10.07 8.12
N GLY A 97 -21.14 -11.14 7.68
CA GLY A 97 -21.80 -12.33 7.17
C GLY A 97 -22.56 -12.09 5.85
N ASN A 98 -23.59 -12.90 5.63
CA ASN A 98 -24.48 -12.74 4.48
C ASN A 98 -25.47 -11.62 4.77
N LEU A 99 -25.51 -10.61 3.91
CA LEU A 99 -26.57 -9.60 4.01
C LEU A 99 -27.90 -10.19 3.51
N PRO A 100 -29.03 -9.88 4.18
CA PRO A 100 -30.32 -10.22 3.65
C PRO A 100 -30.55 -9.59 2.28
N ALA A 101 -31.24 -10.29 1.37
CA ALA A 101 -31.52 -9.79 0.02
C ALA A 101 -32.18 -8.40 0.03
N GLU A 102 -33.03 -8.13 1.00
CA GLU A 102 -33.70 -6.84 1.22
C GLU A 102 -32.68 -5.70 1.51
N ALA A 103 -31.61 -5.98 2.24
CA ALA A 103 -30.57 -4.98 2.51
C ALA A 103 -29.72 -4.72 1.27
N LEU A 104 -29.50 -5.72 0.42
CA LEU A 104 -28.80 -5.56 -0.85
C LEU A 104 -29.63 -4.72 -1.84
N THR A 105 -30.94 -4.99 -1.96
CA THR A 105 -31.83 -4.21 -2.83
C THR A 105 -31.94 -2.75 -2.37
N MET A 106 -32.10 -2.48 -1.08
CA MET A 106 -32.07 -1.12 -0.53
C MET A 106 -30.76 -0.40 -0.84
N TRP A 107 -29.66 -1.12 -0.78
CA TRP A 107 -28.34 -0.58 -1.11
C TRP A 107 -28.23 -0.25 -2.60
N GLU A 108 -28.65 -1.14 -3.48
CA GLU A 108 -28.70 -0.93 -4.92
C GLU A 108 -29.60 0.24 -5.31
N GLU A 109 -30.78 0.37 -4.72
CA GLU A 109 -31.68 1.49 -4.90
C GLU A 109 -31.07 2.82 -4.44
N MET A 110 -30.39 2.84 -3.30
CA MET A 110 -29.73 4.03 -2.78
C MET A 110 -28.58 4.46 -3.70
N VAL A 111 -27.83 3.51 -4.25
CA VAL A 111 -26.73 3.75 -5.18
C VAL A 111 -27.24 4.24 -6.54
N ALA A 112 -28.38 3.72 -7.00
CA ALA A 112 -29.04 4.16 -8.24
C ALA A 112 -29.51 5.63 -8.19
N LEU A 113 -29.72 6.17 -6.98
CA LEU A 113 -30.05 7.60 -6.78
C LEU A 113 -28.81 8.53 -6.91
N LEU A 114 -27.60 7.98 -6.88
CA LEU A 114 -26.40 8.77 -7.10
C LEU A 114 -26.26 9.08 -8.58
N PRO A 115 -25.87 10.34 -8.95
CA PRO A 115 -25.76 10.76 -10.36
C PRO A 115 -24.72 9.98 -11.18
N LEU A 116 -23.89 9.21 -10.50
CA LEU A 116 -23.02 8.22 -11.06
C LEU A 116 -23.49 6.87 -10.48
N ALA A 117 -24.26 6.11 -11.24
CA ALA A 117 -24.68 4.75 -10.86
C ALA A 117 -23.45 3.82 -10.79
N LEU A 118 -22.60 4.03 -9.77
CA LEU A 118 -21.39 3.26 -9.55
C LEU A 118 -21.78 2.03 -8.70
N PRO A 119 -21.56 0.80 -9.18
CA PRO A 119 -21.70 -0.36 -8.35
C PRO A 119 -20.73 -0.24 -7.17
N LEU A 120 -21.27 -0.05 -5.97
CA LEU A 120 -20.48 -0.02 -4.75
C LEU A 120 -20.14 -1.45 -4.35
N SER A 121 -18.99 -1.90 -4.78
CA SER A 121 -18.46 -3.18 -4.34
C SER A 121 -17.90 -3.09 -2.92
N PRO A 122 -17.85 -4.20 -2.15
CA PRO A 122 -17.23 -4.24 -0.83
C PRO A 122 -15.79 -3.73 -0.82
N ALA A 123 -15.09 -3.85 -1.94
CA ALA A 123 -13.72 -3.40 -2.12
C ALA A 123 -13.51 -1.91 -1.84
N PHE A 124 -14.48 -1.04 -2.10
CA PHE A 124 -14.36 0.39 -1.82
C PHE A 124 -14.09 0.69 -0.34
N PHE A 125 -14.79 -0.01 0.55
CA PHE A 125 -14.62 0.17 1.99
C PHE A 125 -13.28 -0.34 2.49
N ILE A 126 -12.75 -1.36 1.83
CA ILE A 126 -11.48 -2.01 2.19
C ILE A 126 -10.30 -1.23 1.65
N LEU A 127 -10.35 -0.87 0.37
CA LEU A 127 -9.20 -0.30 -0.35
C LEU A 127 -8.80 1.08 0.12
N ILE A 128 -9.69 1.82 0.81
CA ILE A 128 -9.36 3.14 1.36
C ILE A 128 -8.17 3.09 2.34
N PHE A 129 -8.03 2.01 3.11
CA PHE A 129 -6.95 1.86 4.09
C PHE A 129 -5.58 1.62 3.43
N PRO A 130 -5.39 0.59 2.57
CA PRO A 130 -4.12 0.40 1.88
C PRO A 130 -3.83 1.54 0.88
N ALA A 131 -4.85 2.15 0.28
CA ALA A 131 -4.66 3.33 -0.57
C ALA A 131 -4.17 4.53 0.23
N SER A 132 -4.73 4.80 1.42
CA SER A 132 -4.25 5.87 2.30
C SER A 132 -2.81 5.64 2.75
N PHE A 133 -2.44 4.41 3.08
CA PHE A 133 -1.06 4.07 3.45
C PHE A 133 -0.08 4.29 2.30
N ARG A 134 -0.41 3.80 1.09
CA ARG A 134 0.42 4.02 -0.09
C ARG A 134 0.43 5.49 -0.53
N GLY A 135 -0.72 6.15 -0.56
CA GLY A 135 -0.85 7.55 -1.00
C GLY A 135 -0.14 8.55 -0.10
N THR A 136 -0.06 8.29 1.21
CA THR A 136 0.66 9.14 2.16
C THR A 136 2.14 8.77 2.31
N CYS A 137 2.59 7.66 1.74
CA CYS A 137 3.99 7.25 1.76
C CYS A 137 4.87 8.26 1.04
N TYR A 138 5.95 8.71 1.69
CA TYR A 138 6.88 9.67 1.11
C TYR A 138 7.49 9.18 -0.21
N TYR A 139 7.80 7.89 -0.30
CA TYR A 139 8.35 7.30 -1.52
C TYR A 139 7.39 7.40 -2.70
N TYR A 140 6.12 6.99 -2.51
CA TYR A 140 5.11 7.08 -3.57
C TYR A 140 4.78 8.53 -3.92
N ARG A 141 4.70 9.43 -2.95
CA ARG A 141 4.53 10.88 -3.21
C ARG A 141 5.65 11.42 -4.08
N LYS A 142 6.91 11.10 -3.76
CA LYS A 142 8.05 11.48 -4.60
C LYS A 142 7.94 10.90 -6.01
N ALA A 143 7.48 9.65 -6.15
CA ALA A 143 7.31 9.00 -7.45
C ALA A 143 6.25 9.71 -8.30
N TYR A 144 5.06 9.99 -7.79
CA TYR A 144 4.02 10.65 -8.58
C TYR A 144 4.30 12.16 -8.80
N TYR A 145 4.92 12.86 -7.86
CA TYR A 145 5.35 14.25 -8.11
C TYR A 145 6.33 14.34 -9.28
N ARG A 146 7.24 13.39 -9.41
CA ARG A 146 8.20 13.38 -10.52
C ARG A 146 7.58 12.94 -11.84
N SER A 147 6.71 11.96 -11.80
CA SER A 147 6.19 11.29 -13.01
C SER A 147 4.91 11.91 -13.54
N VAL A 148 4.01 12.38 -12.67
CA VAL A 148 2.71 12.96 -13.05
C VAL A 148 2.76 14.47 -13.07
N VAL A 149 3.28 15.08 -12.00
CA VAL A 149 3.30 16.56 -11.86
C VAL A 149 4.54 17.18 -12.52
N GLY A 150 5.62 16.41 -12.68
CA GLY A 150 6.87 16.89 -13.28
C GLY A 150 7.52 18.05 -12.49
N SER A 151 7.50 17.98 -11.16
CA SER A 151 7.93 19.08 -10.29
C SER A 151 9.06 18.67 -9.31
N PRO A 152 10.31 18.63 -9.73
CA PRO A 152 10.82 18.45 -11.08
C PRO A 152 10.79 16.98 -11.51
N ALA A 153 10.70 16.70 -12.81
CA ALA A 153 10.72 15.34 -13.36
C ALA A 153 12.07 14.64 -13.13
N GLY A 154 13.16 15.39 -13.09
CA GLY A 154 14.50 14.90 -12.84
C GLY A 154 15.43 15.99 -12.29
N CYS A 155 16.62 15.60 -11.81
CA CYS A 155 17.65 16.56 -11.44
C CYS A 155 18.07 17.36 -12.68
N ASN A 156 18.24 18.68 -12.52
CA ASN A 156 18.60 19.60 -13.60
C ASN A 156 17.61 19.58 -14.80
N VAL A 157 16.33 19.33 -14.53
CA VAL A 157 15.23 19.41 -15.50
C VAL A 157 14.29 20.50 -15.03
N CYS A 158 13.92 21.43 -15.94
CA CYS A 158 13.00 22.50 -15.61
C CYS A 158 11.61 21.92 -15.21
N PRO A 159 11.07 22.31 -14.06
CA PRO A 159 9.76 21.84 -13.62
C PRO A 159 8.64 22.33 -14.54
N ILE A 160 7.55 21.57 -14.61
CA ILE A 160 6.36 21.99 -15.38
C ILE A 160 5.73 23.22 -14.71
N ALA A 161 5.59 23.19 -13.39
CA ALA A 161 5.11 24.36 -12.63
C ALA A 161 6.26 25.31 -12.32
N GLN A 162 6.32 26.43 -12.98
CA GLN A 162 7.41 27.43 -12.86
C GLN A 162 7.13 28.49 -11.78
N GLY A 163 6.32 28.17 -10.78
CA GLY A 163 6.12 29.04 -9.63
C GLY A 163 7.21 28.88 -8.58
N THR A 164 7.24 29.80 -7.60
CA THR A 164 8.09 29.64 -6.44
C THR A 164 7.64 28.41 -5.66
N TYR A 165 8.44 27.35 -5.68
CA TYR A 165 8.16 26.16 -4.89
C TYR A 165 8.25 26.49 -3.40
N GLN A 166 7.12 26.44 -2.72
CA GLN A 166 7.03 26.74 -1.28
C GLN A 166 7.11 25.49 -0.40
N GLY A 167 7.30 24.32 -1.00
CA GLY A 167 7.26 23.05 -0.31
C GLY A 167 5.84 22.55 -0.02
N GLU A 168 5.74 21.44 0.67
CA GLU A 168 4.46 20.91 1.13
C GLU A 168 4.01 21.67 2.40
N THR A 169 2.94 22.44 2.30
CA THR A 169 2.46 23.30 3.40
C THR A 169 1.91 22.52 4.60
N LYS A 170 1.51 21.27 4.42
CA LYS A 170 0.92 20.42 5.47
C LYS A 170 1.68 19.12 5.67
N LEU A 171 3.00 19.16 5.53
CA LEU A 171 3.85 17.96 5.57
C LEU A 171 3.69 17.17 6.88
N LEU A 172 3.64 17.83 8.02
CA LEU A 172 3.47 17.17 9.33
C LEU A 172 2.12 16.46 9.45
N LEU A 173 1.06 17.04 8.90
CA LEU A 173 -0.26 16.39 8.86
C LEU A 173 -0.23 15.11 8.03
N ILE A 174 0.38 15.15 6.84
CA ILE A 174 0.49 13.99 5.96
C ILE A 174 1.36 12.90 6.58
N GLN A 175 2.46 13.26 7.26
CA GLN A 175 3.31 12.31 7.96
C GLN A 175 2.59 11.63 9.14
N ASN A 176 1.79 12.38 9.90
CA ASN A 176 0.99 11.81 10.97
C ASN A 176 -0.14 10.92 10.42
N LEU A 177 -0.80 11.34 9.35
CA LEU A 177 -1.80 10.52 8.67
C LEU A 177 -1.20 9.20 8.17
N HIS A 178 0.03 9.24 7.62
CA HIS A 178 0.75 8.03 7.23
C HIS A 178 1.00 7.08 8.41
N ARG A 179 1.31 7.63 9.60
CA ARG A 179 1.48 6.81 10.81
C ARG A 179 0.19 6.11 11.22
N TYR A 180 -0.96 6.78 11.14
CA TYR A 180 -2.26 6.15 11.42
C TYR A 180 -2.60 5.10 10.37
N ALA A 181 -2.41 5.42 9.09
CA ALA A 181 -2.61 4.46 8.00
C ALA A 181 -1.71 3.22 8.12
N MET A 182 -0.50 3.37 8.69
CA MET A 182 0.41 2.25 8.97
C MET A 182 -0.20 1.23 9.95
N TYR A 183 -0.93 1.67 10.98
CA TYR A 183 -1.55 0.74 11.92
C TYR A 183 -2.59 -0.15 11.22
N PHE A 184 -3.39 0.44 10.34
CA PHE A 184 -4.29 -0.34 9.50
C PHE A 184 -3.52 -1.27 8.55
N ALA A 185 -2.44 -0.79 7.93
CA ALA A 185 -1.62 -1.64 7.06
C ALA A 185 -1.03 -2.84 7.81
N VAL A 186 -0.60 -2.68 9.06
CA VAL A 186 -0.14 -3.78 9.90
C VAL A 186 -1.27 -4.77 10.18
N ALA A 187 -2.48 -4.28 10.53
CA ALA A 187 -3.64 -5.15 10.72
C ALA A 187 -3.98 -5.95 9.45
N PHE A 188 -3.91 -5.31 8.28
CA PHE A 188 -4.13 -5.97 6.99
C PHE A 188 -3.11 -7.07 6.70
N ILE A 189 -1.85 -6.94 7.12
CA ILE A 189 -0.86 -8.01 6.95
C ILE A 189 -1.27 -9.27 7.73
N PHE A 190 -1.83 -9.13 8.94
CA PHE A 190 -2.33 -10.27 9.71
C PHE A 190 -3.59 -10.89 9.07
N ILE A 191 -4.50 -10.05 8.56
CA ILE A 191 -5.71 -10.52 7.87
C ILE A 191 -5.33 -11.30 6.61
N LEU A 192 -4.49 -10.73 5.75
CA LEU A 192 -4.00 -11.40 4.54
C LEU A 192 -3.14 -12.64 4.87
N GLY A 193 -2.44 -12.63 6.02
CA GLY A 193 -1.74 -13.81 6.53
C GLY A 193 -2.70 -14.93 6.89
N TYR A 194 -3.86 -14.61 7.46
CA TYR A 194 -4.93 -15.55 7.72
C TYR A 194 -5.55 -16.10 6.42
N ASP A 195 -5.78 -15.25 5.41
CA ASP A 195 -6.23 -15.70 4.09
C ASP A 195 -5.19 -16.63 3.42
N GLY A 196 -3.90 -16.29 3.58
CA GLY A 196 -2.81 -17.16 3.13
C GLY A 196 -2.80 -18.52 3.84
N TRP A 197 -3.18 -18.56 5.12
CA TRP A 197 -3.38 -19.80 5.86
C TRP A 197 -4.60 -20.57 5.35
N LEU A 198 -5.74 -19.91 5.14
CA LEU A 198 -6.94 -20.52 4.57
C LEU A 198 -6.69 -21.07 3.16
N ALA A 199 -5.85 -20.40 2.38
CA ALA A 199 -5.43 -20.83 1.05
C ALA A 199 -4.65 -22.16 1.02
N MET A 200 -4.29 -22.72 2.18
CA MET A 200 -3.70 -24.06 2.30
C MET A 200 -4.73 -25.17 2.56
N TRP A 201 -6.01 -24.82 2.71
CA TRP A 201 -7.09 -25.77 2.91
C TRP A 201 -7.83 -25.99 1.60
N MET A 202 -7.41 -27.02 0.86
CA MET A 202 -7.98 -27.35 -0.44
C MET A 202 -9.32 -28.01 -0.29
N PRO A 203 -10.35 -27.55 -1.00
CA PRO A 203 -11.63 -28.20 -1.02
C PRO A 203 -11.55 -29.56 -1.75
N ILE A 204 -12.25 -30.55 -1.21
CA ILE A 204 -12.37 -31.90 -1.81
C ILE A 204 -13.83 -32.28 -1.96
N ASP A 205 -14.12 -33.12 -2.93
CA ASP A 205 -15.45 -33.71 -3.16
C ASP A 205 -15.73 -34.89 -2.22
N ALA A 206 -16.91 -35.49 -2.35
CA ALA A 206 -17.33 -36.65 -1.56
C ALA A 206 -16.46 -37.91 -1.81
N GLN A 207 -15.73 -37.94 -2.90
CA GLN A 207 -14.82 -39.02 -3.29
C GLN A 207 -13.38 -38.76 -2.85
N GLY A 208 -13.11 -37.58 -2.22
CA GLY A 208 -11.78 -37.18 -1.79
C GLY A 208 -10.89 -36.65 -2.93
N ALA A 209 -11.46 -36.39 -4.11
CA ALA A 209 -10.77 -35.76 -5.21
C ALA A 209 -10.77 -34.22 -5.08
N PRO A 210 -9.83 -33.50 -5.71
CA PRO A 210 -9.85 -32.03 -5.72
C PRO A 210 -11.18 -31.51 -6.27
N TRP A 211 -11.85 -30.69 -5.49
CA TRP A 211 -13.11 -30.09 -5.89
C TRP A 211 -12.93 -29.13 -7.07
N VAL A 212 -13.86 -29.20 -8.03
CA VAL A 212 -13.87 -28.32 -9.20
C VAL A 212 -15.08 -27.41 -9.13
N ALA A 213 -14.90 -26.14 -9.44
CA ALA A 213 -15.99 -25.16 -9.46
C ALA A 213 -17.15 -25.62 -10.36
N GLY A 214 -18.38 -25.55 -9.83
CA GLY A 214 -19.59 -26.05 -10.48
C GLY A 214 -19.98 -27.49 -10.12
N GLY A 215 -19.19 -28.20 -9.32
CA GLY A 215 -19.47 -29.57 -8.84
C GLY A 215 -20.30 -29.68 -7.57
N GLY A 216 -21.08 -28.64 -7.19
CA GLY A 216 -21.78 -28.56 -5.91
C GLY A 216 -20.88 -28.05 -4.78
N ASP A 217 -21.36 -28.05 -3.54
CA ASP A 217 -20.57 -27.60 -2.39
C ASP A 217 -19.48 -28.62 -2.03
N PRO A 218 -18.25 -28.17 -1.68
CA PRO A 218 -17.21 -29.07 -1.22
C PRO A 218 -17.63 -29.75 0.10
N THR A 219 -17.42 -31.05 0.18
CA THR A 219 -17.83 -31.84 1.36
C THR A 219 -16.84 -31.81 2.50
N ALA A 220 -15.56 -31.55 2.18
CA ALA A 220 -14.49 -31.48 3.16
C ALA A 220 -13.33 -30.59 2.66
N TYR A 221 -12.37 -30.34 3.54
CA TYR A 221 -11.16 -29.60 3.25
C TYR A 221 -9.94 -30.38 3.71
N GLN A 222 -8.93 -30.45 2.87
CA GLN A 222 -7.67 -31.13 3.17
C GLN A 222 -6.53 -30.13 3.13
N PHE A 223 -5.61 -30.25 4.08
CA PHE A 223 -4.38 -29.46 4.05
C PHE A 223 -3.53 -29.83 2.84
N GLY A 224 -3.16 -28.81 2.06
CA GLY A 224 -2.37 -28.98 0.85
C GLY A 224 -1.77 -27.66 0.35
N PHE A 225 -0.76 -27.77 -0.51
CA PHE A 225 -0.13 -26.63 -1.14
C PHE A 225 -0.42 -26.65 -2.64
N GLY A 226 -1.08 -25.61 -3.12
CA GLY A 226 -1.23 -25.33 -4.54
C GLY A 226 -0.41 -24.11 -4.97
N VAL A 227 -0.37 -23.87 -6.28
CA VAL A 227 0.26 -22.65 -6.83
C VAL A 227 -0.35 -21.40 -6.23
N GLY A 228 -1.70 -21.36 -6.09
CA GLY A 228 -2.40 -20.23 -5.49
C GLY A 228 -2.02 -20.00 -4.03
N SER A 229 -1.79 -21.06 -3.24
CA SER A 229 -1.29 -20.92 -1.85
C SER A 229 0.07 -20.23 -1.81
N VAL A 230 0.97 -20.58 -2.73
CA VAL A 230 2.28 -19.92 -2.87
C VAL A 230 2.13 -18.46 -3.28
N VAL A 231 1.25 -18.17 -4.24
CA VAL A 231 0.96 -16.81 -4.70
C VAL A 231 0.44 -15.94 -3.54
N MET A 232 -0.52 -16.46 -2.76
CA MET A 232 -1.08 -15.78 -1.58
C MET A 232 -0.02 -15.55 -0.50
N MET A 233 0.80 -16.54 -0.18
CA MET A 233 1.87 -16.40 0.82
C MET A 233 2.93 -15.39 0.41
N LEU A 234 3.35 -15.39 -0.85
CA LEU A 234 4.29 -14.39 -1.37
C LEU A 234 3.70 -12.99 -1.35
N ASN A 235 2.38 -12.85 -1.56
CA ASN A 235 1.70 -11.57 -1.41
C ASN A 235 1.86 -11.01 0.01
N VAL A 236 1.63 -11.84 1.02
CA VAL A 236 1.83 -11.46 2.44
C VAL A 236 3.28 -11.07 2.71
N VAL A 237 4.24 -11.85 2.20
CA VAL A 237 5.68 -11.57 2.38
C VAL A 237 6.07 -10.23 1.77
N PHE A 238 5.66 -9.95 0.53
CA PHE A 238 6.03 -8.70 -0.15
C PHE A 238 5.32 -7.48 0.45
N LEU A 239 4.04 -7.60 0.78
CA LEU A 239 3.30 -6.55 1.49
C LEU A 239 3.85 -6.32 2.89
N GLY A 240 4.22 -7.39 3.60
CA GLY A 240 4.89 -7.31 4.90
C GLY A 240 6.25 -6.61 4.79
N GLY A 241 7.06 -6.96 3.80
CA GLY A 241 8.33 -6.28 3.51
C GLY A 241 8.17 -4.78 3.28
N TYR A 242 7.13 -4.38 2.54
CA TYR A 242 6.79 -2.98 2.34
C TYR A 242 6.31 -2.31 3.65
N THR A 243 5.38 -2.92 4.37
CA THR A 243 4.77 -2.34 5.58
C THR A 243 5.77 -2.23 6.72
N PHE A 244 6.50 -3.32 7.03
CA PHE A 244 7.50 -3.35 8.10
C PHE A 244 8.83 -2.68 7.72
N GLY A 245 9.06 -2.44 6.43
CA GLY A 245 10.15 -1.59 5.93
C GLY A 245 9.84 -0.09 5.98
N CYS A 246 8.62 0.31 6.36
CA CYS A 246 8.23 1.70 6.43
C CYS A 246 9.03 2.49 7.48
N HIS A 247 9.36 3.73 7.15
CA HIS A 247 10.09 4.63 8.05
C HIS A 247 9.32 4.88 9.37
N SER A 248 7.99 4.99 9.31
CA SER A 248 7.15 5.17 10.51
C SER A 248 7.20 3.94 11.41
N TRP A 249 7.20 2.72 10.86
CA TRP A 249 7.38 1.50 11.61
C TRP A 249 8.75 1.43 12.28
N ARG A 250 9.81 1.75 11.51
CA ARG A 250 11.17 1.80 12.04
C ARG A 250 11.31 2.78 13.20
N HIS A 251 10.67 3.95 13.12
CA HIS A 251 10.61 4.91 14.23
C HIS A 251 9.90 4.37 15.46
N MET A 252 8.79 3.66 15.27
CA MET A 252 8.03 3.09 16.37
C MET A 252 8.85 2.03 17.13
N ILE A 253 9.52 1.15 16.41
CA ILE A 253 10.36 0.10 17.00
C ILE A 253 11.62 0.70 17.64
N GLY A 254 12.28 1.65 16.95
CA GLY A 254 13.54 2.24 17.40
C GLY A 254 13.39 3.34 18.44
N GLY A 255 12.22 3.95 18.59
CA GLY A 255 12.01 5.13 19.44
C GLY A 255 12.15 4.88 20.95
N ARG A 256 12.20 3.61 21.37
CA ARG A 256 12.41 3.20 22.77
C ARG A 256 13.82 2.65 23.02
N LEU A 257 14.69 2.61 22.01
CA LEU A 257 16.03 2.11 22.12
C LEU A 257 16.97 3.25 22.54
N ASN A 258 17.58 3.10 23.69
CA ASN A 258 18.58 4.06 24.23
C ASN A 258 20.01 3.74 23.77
N LYS A 259 20.25 2.51 23.29
CA LYS A 259 21.57 2.04 22.82
C LYS A 259 21.41 1.31 21.50
N PHE A 260 22.10 1.77 20.47
CA PHE A 260 22.09 1.20 19.12
C PHE A 260 23.35 0.40 18.78
N ALA A 261 24.40 0.52 19.62
CA ALA A 261 25.63 -0.23 19.47
C ALA A 261 25.80 -1.15 20.69
N SER A 262 25.97 -2.43 20.42
CA SER A 262 26.28 -3.42 21.45
C SER A 262 27.79 -3.41 21.77
N SER A 263 28.21 -2.53 22.67
CA SER A 263 29.53 -2.66 23.31
C SER A 263 29.52 -3.65 24.48
N SER A 264 28.35 -4.13 24.90
CA SER A 264 28.16 -4.95 26.12
C SER A 264 27.44 -6.30 25.90
N GLY A 265 27.31 -6.79 24.65
CA GLY A 265 26.76 -8.13 24.39
C GLY A 265 25.26 -8.33 24.66
N GLU A 266 24.58 -7.41 25.31
CA GLU A 266 23.13 -7.46 25.56
C GLU A 266 22.33 -6.88 24.39
N THR A 267 22.20 -7.65 23.32
CA THR A 267 21.28 -7.36 22.23
C THR A 267 19.89 -7.86 22.59
N GLY A 268 19.09 -7.01 23.22
CA GLY A 268 17.69 -7.34 23.48
C GLY A 268 16.90 -7.59 22.19
N LEU A 269 15.78 -8.33 22.27
CA LEU A 269 14.87 -8.61 21.15
C LEU A 269 14.51 -7.35 20.37
N SER A 270 14.28 -6.22 21.05
CA SER A 270 13.96 -4.92 20.43
C SER A 270 15.05 -4.43 19.48
N TYR A 271 16.32 -4.65 19.78
CA TYR A 271 17.42 -4.29 18.90
C TYR A 271 17.48 -5.21 17.67
N ALA A 272 17.26 -6.51 17.84
CA ALA A 272 17.22 -7.46 16.73
C ALA A 272 16.07 -7.10 15.75
N VAL A 273 14.87 -6.80 16.27
CA VAL A 273 13.72 -6.36 15.46
C VAL A 273 14.04 -5.04 14.76
N TRP A 274 14.65 -4.06 15.43
CA TRP A 274 15.06 -2.81 14.82
C TRP A 274 16.07 -3.01 13.68
N LYS A 275 17.04 -3.92 13.86
CA LYS A 275 18.03 -4.26 12.82
C LYS A 275 17.37 -4.87 11.59
N MET A 276 16.44 -5.81 11.79
CA MET A 276 15.64 -6.40 10.70
C MET A 276 14.81 -5.34 9.99
N THR A 277 14.13 -4.49 10.74
CA THR A 277 13.36 -3.36 10.18
C THR A 277 14.25 -2.39 9.40
N SER A 278 15.46 -2.12 9.86
CA SER A 278 16.42 -1.27 9.17
C SER A 278 16.86 -1.89 7.83
N TRP A 279 17.09 -3.20 7.79
CA TRP A 279 17.40 -3.93 6.56
C TRP A 279 16.24 -3.86 5.54
N LEU A 280 14.99 -4.01 5.98
CA LEU A 280 13.81 -3.83 5.15
C LEU A 280 13.67 -2.39 4.66
N ASN A 281 13.95 -1.40 5.53
CA ASN A 281 13.86 0.01 5.22
C ASN A 281 14.87 0.44 4.13
N GLU A 282 16.07 -0.12 4.13
CA GLU A 282 17.05 0.10 3.05
C GLU A 282 16.51 -0.37 1.68
N ARG A 283 15.66 -1.39 1.68
CA ARG A 283 15.04 -2.00 0.48
C ARG A 283 13.59 -1.59 0.26
N HIS A 284 13.14 -0.56 0.97
CA HIS A 284 11.73 -0.13 0.95
C HIS A 284 11.22 0.19 -0.47
N MET A 285 12.06 0.78 -1.31
CA MET A 285 11.74 1.03 -2.71
C MET A 285 11.46 -0.26 -3.49
N LEU A 286 12.29 -1.28 -3.31
CA LEU A 286 12.10 -2.58 -3.95
C LEU A 286 10.78 -3.20 -3.52
N PHE A 287 10.53 -3.28 -2.21
CA PHE A 287 9.29 -3.83 -1.67
C PHE A 287 8.06 -3.01 -2.07
N ALA A 288 8.17 -1.69 -2.21
CA ALA A 288 7.10 -0.85 -2.70
C ALA A 288 6.63 -1.28 -4.11
N TRP A 289 7.57 -1.48 -5.04
CA TRP A 289 7.25 -1.90 -6.41
C TRP A 289 6.86 -3.36 -6.51
N VAL A 290 7.63 -4.27 -5.91
CA VAL A 290 7.34 -5.70 -5.96
C VAL A 290 5.97 -5.98 -5.34
N SER A 291 5.65 -5.42 -4.17
CA SER A 291 4.35 -5.63 -3.54
C SER A 291 3.18 -5.01 -4.33
N LEU A 292 3.44 -3.92 -5.08
CA LEU A 292 2.42 -3.30 -5.93
C LEU A 292 2.01 -4.23 -7.08
N PHE A 293 3.00 -4.74 -7.80
CA PHE A 293 2.72 -5.64 -8.93
C PHE A 293 2.27 -7.02 -8.49
N TRP A 294 2.80 -7.50 -7.36
CA TRP A 294 2.43 -8.82 -6.86
C TRP A 294 1.00 -8.87 -6.34
N VAL A 295 0.53 -7.84 -5.63
CA VAL A 295 -0.88 -7.79 -5.18
C VAL A 295 -1.84 -7.72 -6.36
N MET A 296 -1.48 -7.00 -7.42
CA MET A 296 -2.25 -6.96 -8.67
C MET A 296 -2.26 -8.34 -9.35
N PHE A 297 -1.09 -8.99 -9.42
CA PHE A 297 -0.99 -10.34 -9.97
C PHE A 297 -1.77 -11.37 -9.16
N THR A 298 -1.74 -11.27 -7.82
CA THR A 298 -2.50 -12.16 -6.93
C THR A 298 -4.00 -12.05 -7.18
N ASP A 299 -4.52 -10.82 -7.28
CA ASP A 299 -5.93 -10.59 -7.60
C ASP A 299 -6.30 -11.09 -9.00
N PHE A 300 -5.43 -10.90 -9.98
CA PHE A 300 -5.63 -11.41 -11.35
C PHE A 300 -5.60 -12.95 -11.43
N TYR A 301 -4.81 -13.59 -10.58
CA TYR A 301 -4.67 -15.05 -10.53
C TYR A 301 -5.92 -15.72 -9.97
N ILE A 302 -6.59 -15.07 -9.03
CA ILE A 302 -7.81 -15.55 -8.40
C ILE A 302 -9.02 -15.30 -9.31
#